data_f2f401c9e5348b2b237e51b4c79453f2
#
_entry.id   f2f401c9e5348b2b237e51b4c79453f2
#
_cell.length_a   1.000
_cell.length_b   1.000
_cell.length_c   1.000
_cell.angle_alpha   90.00
_cell.angle_beta   90.00
_cell.angle_gamma   90.00
#
_symmetry.space_group_name_H-M   'P 1'
#
loop_
_entity.id
_entity.type
_entity.pdbx_description
1 polymer ?
#
loop_
_entity_poly.entity_id
_entity_poly.type
_entity_poly.pdbx_seq_one_letter_code
_entity_poly.pdbx_strand_id
1 'polypeptide(L)'
;MIPALAPPAPERVFRHSLWDALPVALAAGHGALLLLAPAAPVVAVGLWWNSNTVSHLFIHRPFFRSRALNRLFACYLTVVLGIPQTVWRDMHLAHHADVRWKPRLSRPVLVELVLVFGLWAVLLAVAPGWFLTGYLVGYAGGLALCWLHGHYEHARGTVSHHGRLYNRLFLNDGYHVEHHARSSAHWTQLPTADRAGPWQTSRWPPVLRWLEALGLTGLERLALRSRVVRRFLLATHERAFRDALRDAGPLDRVAVIGGGLFPRTVLVLRRLRPDASLVVIDANPDHVQAARRFPVGDTEFVTAAYDPGRHTGFDLVVIPLAYVGDRARLYDDPPAPFLIVHDWLWRRRGGGGAVVSFLLLKRLNLVKR
;
A
#
# COMPACT_ATOMS: atom_id res chain seq x y z
N MET A 1 -48.37 -2.93 45.92
CA MET A 1 -47.74 -3.60 44.80
C MET A 1 -46.35 -3.04 44.63
N ILE A 2 -45.30 -3.79 45.01
CA ILE A 2 -43.90 -3.38 44.82
C ILE A 2 -43.56 -3.70 43.35
N PRO A 3 -43.08 -2.76 42.53
CA PRO A 3 -42.69 -3.05 41.17
C PRO A 3 -41.53 -4.05 41.20
N ALA A 4 -41.66 -5.16 40.49
CA ALA A 4 -40.62 -6.15 40.31
C ALA A 4 -39.43 -5.45 39.60
N LEU A 5 -38.30 -5.36 40.26
CA LEU A 5 -37.04 -4.93 39.66
C LEU A 5 -36.73 -5.89 38.50
N ALA A 6 -36.64 -5.34 37.30
CA ALA A 6 -36.16 -6.10 36.14
C ALA A 6 -34.80 -6.72 36.48
N PRO A 7 -34.56 -7.97 36.14
CA PRO A 7 -33.27 -8.61 36.39
C PRO A 7 -32.15 -7.76 35.75
N PRO A 8 -31.02 -7.57 36.45
CA PRO A 8 -29.91 -6.83 35.90
C PRO A 8 -29.51 -7.46 34.56
N ALA A 9 -29.39 -6.61 33.53
CA ALA A 9 -28.92 -7.08 32.22
C ALA A 9 -27.59 -7.80 32.42
N PRO A 10 -27.34 -8.95 31.77
CA PRO A 10 -26.14 -9.74 31.95
C PRO A 10 -24.94 -8.82 31.78
N GLU A 11 -24.05 -8.79 32.78
CA GLU A 11 -22.84 -7.96 32.76
C GLU A 11 -22.04 -8.29 31.52
N ARG A 12 -22.05 -7.40 30.54
CA ARG A 12 -21.27 -7.59 29.32
C ARG A 12 -19.81 -7.41 29.68
N VAL A 13 -18.99 -8.43 29.45
CA VAL A 13 -17.52 -8.43 29.70
C VAL A 13 -16.86 -7.37 28.83
N PHE A 14 -17.25 -7.26 27.57
CA PHE A 14 -16.70 -6.30 26.61
C PHE A 14 -17.35 -4.92 26.73
N ARG A 15 -16.49 -3.90 26.61
CA ARG A 15 -16.89 -2.49 26.78
C ARG A 15 -17.61 -1.93 25.56
N HIS A 16 -17.14 -2.27 24.36
CA HIS A 16 -17.56 -1.62 23.11
C HIS A 16 -18.41 -2.51 22.23
N SER A 17 -17.98 -3.74 22.01
CA SER A 17 -18.66 -4.67 21.11
C SER A 17 -18.36 -6.12 21.51
N LEU A 18 -19.29 -7.04 21.24
CA LEU A 18 -19.00 -8.48 21.34
C LEU A 18 -17.97 -8.95 20.30
N TRP A 19 -17.77 -8.18 19.21
CA TRP A 19 -16.72 -8.43 18.24
C TRP A 19 -15.30 -8.29 18.83
N ASP A 20 -15.14 -7.63 19.98
CA ASP A 20 -13.86 -7.56 20.70
C ASP A 20 -13.43 -8.95 21.24
N ALA A 21 -14.33 -9.93 21.30
CA ALA A 21 -13.97 -11.32 21.61
C ALA A 21 -13.05 -11.94 20.54
N LEU A 22 -13.20 -11.54 19.27
CA LEU A 22 -12.40 -12.08 18.17
C LEU A 22 -10.90 -11.76 18.31
N PRO A 23 -10.47 -10.49 18.44
CA PRO A 23 -9.05 -10.18 18.66
C PRO A 23 -8.49 -10.81 19.94
N VAL A 24 -9.27 -10.91 21.01
CA VAL A 24 -8.85 -11.61 22.25
C VAL A 24 -8.61 -13.10 21.98
N ALA A 25 -9.52 -13.78 21.30
CA ALA A 25 -9.37 -15.20 20.95
C ALA A 25 -8.18 -15.45 20.00
N LEU A 26 -7.95 -14.55 19.04
CA LEU A 26 -6.83 -14.65 18.12
C LEU A 26 -5.47 -14.43 18.82
N ALA A 27 -5.39 -13.49 19.76
CA ALA A 27 -4.20 -13.33 20.59
C ALA A 27 -3.94 -14.56 21.47
N ALA A 28 -4.99 -15.11 22.09
CA ALA A 28 -4.88 -16.34 22.87
C ALA A 28 -4.43 -17.53 22.01
N GLY A 29 -4.97 -17.66 20.80
CA GLY A 29 -4.55 -18.66 19.80
C GLY A 29 -3.09 -18.53 19.41
N HIS A 30 -2.60 -17.29 19.23
CA HIS A 30 -1.15 -17.06 18.96
C HIS A 30 -0.29 -17.49 20.15
N GLY A 31 -0.69 -17.15 21.40
CA GLY A 31 0.04 -17.62 22.58
C GLY A 31 0.09 -19.13 22.70
N ALA A 32 -1.04 -19.82 22.44
CA ALA A 32 -1.08 -21.27 22.37
C ALA A 32 -0.17 -21.83 21.25
N LEU A 33 -0.18 -21.21 20.08
CA LEU A 33 0.69 -21.62 18.95
C LEU A 33 2.19 -21.48 19.30
N LEU A 34 2.58 -20.44 20.02
CA LEU A 34 3.96 -20.26 20.51
C LEU A 34 4.39 -21.39 21.47
N LEU A 35 3.45 -21.93 22.28
CA LEU A 35 3.73 -23.06 23.17
C LEU A 35 3.80 -24.39 22.41
N LEU A 36 2.97 -24.59 21.39
CA LEU A 36 2.86 -25.84 20.64
C LEU A 36 3.89 -25.97 19.53
N ALA A 37 4.23 -24.87 18.88
CA ALA A 37 5.13 -24.83 17.72
C ALA A 37 6.04 -23.58 17.78
N PRO A 38 7.00 -23.53 18.71
CA PRO A 38 7.84 -22.36 18.98
C PRO A 38 8.92 -22.18 17.89
N ALA A 39 8.51 -21.87 16.65
CA ALA A 39 9.40 -21.66 15.53
C ALA A 39 9.62 -20.15 15.26
N ALA A 40 10.81 -19.77 14.76
CA ALA A 40 11.13 -18.39 14.43
C ALA A 40 10.09 -17.70 13.53
N PRO A 41 9.53 -18.34 12.47
CA PRO A 41 8.45 -17.74 11.70
C PRO A 41 7.16 -17.49 12.50
N VAL A 42 6.83 -18.36 13.46
CA VAL A 42 5.64 -18.17 14.32
C VAL A 42 5.83 -16.97 15.24
N VAL A 43 7.03 -16.80 15.81
CA VAL A 43 7.39 -15.61 16.58
C VAL A 43 7.31 -14.37 15.71
N ALA A 44 7.95 -14.37 14.53
CA ALA A 44 8.03 -13.21 13.64
C ALA A 44 6.66 -12.77 13.12
N VAL A 45 5.91 -13.68 12.51
CA VAL A 45 4.60 -13.40 11.92
C VAL A 45 3.59 -13.06 12.99
N GLY A 46 3.60 -13.79 14.11
CA GLY A 46 2.69 -13.55 15.22
C GLY A 46 2.94 -12.20 15.89
N LEU A 47 4.19 -11.81 16.13
CA LEU A 47 4.55 -10.51 16.66
C LEU A 47 4.06 -9.39 15.73
N TRP A 48 4.44 -9.46 14.45
CA TRP A 48 4.03 -8.48 13.46
C TRP A 48 2.51 -8.39 13.33
N TRP A 49 1.83 -9.52 13.17
CA TRP A 49 0.39 -9.54 12.96
C TRP A 49 -0.38 -9.01 14.18
N ASN A 50 -0.07 -9.51 15.39
CA ASN A 50 -0.76 -9.05 16.62
C ASN A 50 -0.44 -7.59 16.96
N SER A 51 0.77 -7.11 16.69
CA SER A 51 1.12 -5.71 16.97
C SER A 51 0.30 -4.74 16.11
N ASN A 52 0.09 -5.06 14.81
CA ASN A 52 -0.65 -4.20 13.88
C ASN A 52 -2.16 -4.49 13.86
N THR A 53 -2.64 -5.51 14.57
CA THR A 53 -4.07 -5.85 14.69
C THR A 53 -4.53 -5.74 16.14
N VAL A 54 -4.37 -6.81 16.91
CA VAL A 54 -4.93 -6.93 18.27
C VAL A 54 -4.41 -5.85 19.20
N SER A 55 -3.08 -5.67 19.27
CA SER A 55 -2.45 -4.67 20.12
C SER A 55 -2.84 -3.26 19.67
N HIS A 56 -2.81 -2.96 18.37
CA HIS A 56 -3.22 -1.69 17.79
C HIS A 56 -4.67 -1.34 18.16
N LEU A 57 -5.60 -2.26 17.98
CA LEU A 57 -7.00 -2.05 18.36
C LEU A 57 -7.16 -1.85 19.88
N PHE A 58 -6.44 -2.64 20.68
CA PHE A 58 -6.51 -2.59 22.14
C PHE A 58 -5.98 -1.29 22.72
N ILE A 59 -4.87 -0.74 22.21
CA ILE A 59 -4.28 0.52 22.72
C ILE A 59 -5.18 1.72 22.44
N HIS A 60 -5.93 1.73 21.33
CA HIS A 60 -6.93 2.77 21.03
C HIS A 60 -8.20 2.60 21.86
N ARG A 61 -8.65 1.34 22.03
CA ARG A 61 -9.93 1.03 22.67
C ARG A 61 -9.80 -0.22 23.55
N PRO A 62 -9.42 -0.09 24.83
CA PRO A 62 -9.34 -1.22 25.73
C PRO A 62 -10.66 -2.02 25.74
N PHE A 63 -10.57 -3.34 25.47
CA PHE A 63 -11.71 -4.19 25.13
C PHE A 63 -12.68 -4.43 26.30
N PHE A 64 -12.14 -4.55 27.53
CA PHE A 64 -12.93 -4.96 28.68
C PHE A 64 -13.50 -3.79 29.46
N ARG A 65 -14.66 -3.97 30.12
CA ARG A 65 -15.18 -3.02 31.09
C ARG A 65 -14.31 -2.95 32.34
N SER A 66 -13.80 -4.10 32.78
CA SER A 66 -12.92 -4.20 33.94
C SER A 66 -11.53 -3.64 33.65
N ARG A 67 -11.08 -2.68 34.45
CA ARG A 67 -9.72 -2.16 34.40
C ARG A 67 -8.66 -3.24 34.71
N ALA A 68 -9.02 -4.21 35.59
CA ALA A 68 -8.14 -5.32 35.93
C ALA A 68 -7.94 -6.26 34.75
N LEU A 69 -9.01 -6.61 34.04
CA LEU A 69 -8.90 -7.42 32.81
C LEU A 69 -8.11 -6.74 31.71
N ASN A 70 -8.26 -5.42 31.52
CA ASN A 70 -7.44 -4.68 30.56
C ASN A 70 -5.95 -4.70 30.94
N ARG A 71 -5.60 -4.56 32.23
CA ARG A 71 -4.21 -4.68 32.70
C ARG A 71 -3.68 -6.10 32.46
N LEU A 72 -4.45 -7.12 32.82
CA LEU A 72 -4.07 -8.51 32.61
C LEU A 72 -3.82 -8.81 31.13
N PHE A 73 -4.70 -8.32 30.25
CA PHE A 73 -4.55 -8.50 28.80
C PHE A 73 -3.34 -7.73 28.26
N ALA A 74 -3.06 -6.51 28.75
CA ALA A 74 -1.83 -5.79 28.42
C ALA A 74 -0.56 -6.57 28.82
N CYS A 75 -0.53 -7.14 30.04
CA CYS A 75 0.56 -8.01 30.49
C CYS A 75 0.68 -9.27 29.63
N TYR A 76 -0.45 -9.90 29.27
CA TYR A 76 -0.48 -11.04 28.36
C TYR A 76 0.13 -10.69 27.00
N LEU A 77 -0.31 -9.61 26.36
CA LEU A 77 0.25 -9.14 25.09
C LEU A 77 1.74 -8.79 25.23
N THR A 78 2.15 -8.18 26.36
CA THR A 78 3.56 -7.88 26.64
C THR A 78 4.42 -9.14 26.62
N VAL A 79 3.95 -10.22 27.26
CA VAL A 79 4.67 -11.50 27.32
C VAL A 79 4.69 -12.18 25.93
N VAL A 80 3.55 -12.25 25.27
CA VAL A 80 3.41 -12.93 23.96
C VAL A 80 4.18 -12.23 22.86
N LEU A 81 4.21 -10.88 22.87
CA LEU A 81 4.86 -10.08 21.83
C LEU A 81 6.28 -9.65 22.20
N GLY A 82 6.68 -9.76 23.47
CA GLY A 82 7.97 -9.26 23.94
C GLY A 82 8.08 -7.72 23.89
N ILE A 83 6.95 -7.01 23.80
CA ILE A 83 6.90 -5.54 23.69
C ILE A 83 6.06 -4.99 24.83
N PRO A 84 6.61 -4.07 25.68
CA PRO A 84 5.83 -3.38 26.72
C PRO A 84 4.65 -2.61 26.10
N GLN A 85 3.42 -3.03 26.40
CA GLN A 85 2.21 -2.49 25.77
C GLN A 85 1.94 -1.03 26.16
N THR A 86 2.33 -0.63 27.37
CA THR A 86 2.21 0.78 27.81
C THR A 86 3.15 1.68 26.99
N VAL A 87 4.39 1.24 26.72
CA VAL A 87 5.33 1.98 25.86
C VAL A 87 4.81 2.09 24.42
N TRP A 88 4.36 0.96 23.88
CA TRP A 88 3.77 0.92 22.54
C TRP A 88 2.57 1.85 22.40
N ARG A 89 1.63 1.79 23.36
CA ARG A 89 0.47 2.68 23.41
C ARG A 89 0.87 4.16 23.43
N ASP A 90 1.75 4.55 24.35
CA ASP A 90 2.10 5.96 24.55
C ASP A 90 2.85 6.51 23.33
N MET A 91 3.70 5.71 22.69
CA MET A 91 4.38 6.06 21.43
C MET A 91 3.37 6.21 20.29
N HIS A 92 2.45 5.27 20.13
CA HIS A 92 1.47 5.25 19.05
C HIS A 92 0.45 6.38 19.18
N LEU A 93 -0.07 6.65 20.39
CA LEU A 93 -0.98 7.77 20.61
C LEU A 93 -0.29 9.14 20.43
N ALA A 94 0.99 9.26 20.76
CA ALA A 94 1.76 10.44 20.45
C ALA A 94 1.92 10.67 18.94
N HIS A 95 2.10 9.57 18.17
CA HIS A 95 2.12 9.61 16.71
C HIS A 95 0.78 10.12 16.12
N HIS A 96 -0.36 9.63 16.61
CA HIS A 96 -1.69 10.14 16.20
C HIS A 96 -1.91 11.61 16.54
N ALA A 97 -1.31 12.09 17.62
CA ALA A 97 -1.40 13.48 18.06
C ALA A 97 -0.36 14.39 17.39
N ASP A 98 0.49 13.86 16.50
CA ASP A 98 1.61 14.55 15.86
C ASP A 98 2.55 15.24 16.88
N VAL A 99 2.76 14.59 18.03
CA VAL A 99 3.64 15.07 19.08
C VAL A 99 4.84 14.16 19.27
N ARG A 100 5.99 14.75 19.63
CA ARG A 100 7.20 13.97 19.89
C ARG A 100 7.04 13.16 21.18
N TRP A 101 7.05 11.83 21.04
CA TRP A 101 7.04 10.93 22.19
C TRP A 101 8.32 11.06 23.02
N LYS A 102 8.15 10.98 24.34
CA LYS A 102 9.25 10.92 25.31
C LYS A 102 9.06 9.71 26.23
N PRO A 103 10.06 8.83 26.37
CA PRO A 103 9.95 7.68 27.27
C PRO A 103 9.74 8.12 28.72
N ARG A 104 8.82 7.42 29.42
CA ARG A 104 8.53 7.63 30.82
C ARG A 104 8.54 6.29 31.55
N LEU A 105 9.31 6.17 32.61
CA LEU A 105 9.31 5.00 33.46
C LEU A 105 8.17 5.10 34.48
N SER A 106 6.99 4.64 34.09
CA SER A 106 5.82 4.51 34.97
C SER A 106 5.77 3.11 35.61
N ARG A 107 5.00 2.94 36.69
CA ARG A 107 4.81 1.62 37.31
C ARG A 107 4.37 0.53 36.33
N PRO A 108 3.37 0.75 35.44
CA PRO A 108 3.02 -0.23 34.43
C PRO A 108 4.19 -0.60 33.50
N VAL A 109 4.96 0.39 33.03
CA VAL A 109 6.15 0.15 32.19
C VAL A 109 7.17 -0.71 32.89
N LEU A 110 7.45 -0.43 34.18
CA LEU A 110 8.40 -1.24 34.97
C LEU A 110 7.93 -2.69 35.11
N VAL A 111 6.64 -2.93 35.38
CA VAL A 111 6.07 -4.29 35.46
C VAL A 111 6.22 -5.00 34.11
N GLU A 112 5.87 -4.32 33.00
CA GLU A 112 5.96 -4.88 31.65
C GLU A 112 7.41 -5.18 31.25
N LEU A 113 8.37 -4.32 31.61
CA LEU A 113 9.80 -4.58 31.40
C LEU A 113 10.29 -5.79 32.19
N VAL A 114 9.87 -5.93 33.47
CA VAL A 114 10.20 -7.10 34.28
C VAL A 114 9.63 -8.37 33.64
N LEU A 115 8.43 -8.34 33.11
CA LEU A 115 7.84 -9.48 32.39
C LEU A 115 8.66 -9.85 31.13
N VAL A 116 9.07 -8.89 30.30
CA VAL A 116 9.86 -9.14 29.10
C VAL A 116 11.23 -9.70 29.44
N PHE A 117 11.99 -9.02 30.32
CA PHE A 117 13.34 -9.46 30.67
C PHE A 117 13.32 -10.73 31.52
N GLY A 118 12.31 -10.92 32.36
CA GLY A 118 12.10 -12.16 33.09
C GLY A 118 11.84 -13.34 32.15
N LEU A 119 10.97 -13.17 31.16
CA LEU A 119 10.75 -14.16 30.10
C LEU A 119 12.06 -14.50 29.37
N TRP A 120 12.82 -13.49 28.95
CA TRP A 120 14.08 -13.70 28.26
C TRP A 120 15.12 -14.41 29.11
N ALA A 121 15.21 -14.07 30.39
CA ALA A 121 16.10 -14.75 31.33
C ALA A 121 15.72 -16.24 31.51
N VAL A 122 14.43 -16.54 31.65
CA VAL A 122 13.92 -17.91 31.71
C VAL A 122 14.23 -18.69 30.43
N LEU A 123 13.92 -18.12 29.26
CA LEU A 123 14.18 -18.76 27.97
C LEU A 123 15.68 -19.02 27.75
N LEU A 124 16.53 -18.06 28.15
CA LEU A 124 17.97 -18.20 28.06
C LEU A 124 18.50 -19.28 29.00
N ALA A 125 17.91 -19.42 30.19
CA ALA A 125 18.31 -20.43 31.18
C ALA A 125 17.86 -21.86 30.80
N VAL A 126 16.61 -21.98 30.26
CA VAL A 126 15.98 -23.28 30.01
C VAL A 126 16.30 -23.82 28.60
N ALA A 127 16.37 -22.93 27.59
CA ALA A 127 16.53 -23.29 26.18
C ALA A 127 17.44 -22.30 25.43
N PRO A 128 18.73 -22.13 25.83
CA PRO A 128 19.60 -21.08 25.30
C PRO A 128 19.78 -21.15 23.78
N GLY A 129 19.95 -22.34 23.21
CA GLY A 129 20.10 -22.56 21.78
C GLY A 129 18.87 -22.07 21.00
N TRP A 130 17.67 -22.48 21.44
CA TRP A 130 16.43 -22.03 20.82
C TRP A 130 16.17 -20.52 21.05
N PHE A 131 16.47 -20.01 22.22
CA PHE A 131 16.34 -18.58 22.49
C PHE A 131 17.16 -17.74 21.50
N LEU A 132 18.42 -18.11 21.26
CA LEU A 132 19.31 -17.35 20.38
C LEU A 132 18.97 -17.54 18.90
N THR A 133 18.69 -18.76 18.45
CA THR A 133 18.53 -19.07 17.01
C THR A 133 17.07 -19.09 16.55
N GLY A 134 16.13 -19.31 17.44
CA GLY A 134 14.68 -19.35 17.15
C GLY A 134 13.98 -18.06 17.58
N TYR A 135 13.96 -17.81 18.91
CA TYR A 135 13.19 -16.70 19.46
C TYR A 135 13.75 -15.34 19.04
N LEU A 136 15.04 -15.04 19.27
CA LEU A 136 15.62 -13.74 18.92
C LEU A 136 15.61 -13.47 17.41
N VAL A 137 15.84 -14.48 16.59
CA VAL A 137 15.73 -14.36 15.12
C VAL A 137 14.29 -14.04 14.71
N GLY A 138 13.32 -14.76 15.26
CA GLY A 138 11.90 -14.50 15.04
C GLY A 138 11.48 -13.12 15.55
N TYR A 139 11.93 -12.73 16.74
CA TYR A 139 11.65 -11.43 17.35
C TYR A 139 12.20 -10.28 16.48
N ALA A 140 13.48 -10.37 16.08
CA ALA A 140 14.08 -9.37 15.18
C ALA A 140 13.35 -9.29 13.83
N GLY A 141 12.98 -10.45 13.25
CA GLY A 141 12.18 -10.52 12.02
C GLY A 141 10.80 -9.88 12.20
N GLY A 142 10.13 -10.14 13.30
CA GLY A 142 8.83 -9.54 13.63
C GLY A 142 8.91 -8.02 13.79
N LEU A 143 9.92 -7.52 14.49
CA LEU A 143 10.17 -6.07 14.61
C LEU A 143 10.47 -5.43 13.25
N ALA A 144 11.25 -6.09 12.40
CA ALA A 144 11.52 -5.61 11.05
C ALA A 144 10.24 -5.54 10.20
N LEU A 145 9.35 -6.52 10.31
CA LEU A 145 8.04 -6.52 9.64
C LEU A 145 7.13 -5.42 10.20
N CYS A 146 7.12 -5.19 11.53
CA CYS A 146 6.38 -4.08 12.14
C CYS A 146 6.88 -2.72 11.64
N TRP A 147 8.21 -2.54 11.59
CA TRP A 147 8.82 -1.33 11.07
C TRP A 147 8.48 -1.12 9.60
N LEU A 148 8.57 -2.16 8.76
CA LEU A 148 8.24 -2.11 7.35
C LEU A 148 6.76 -1.75 7.13
N HIS A 149 5.88 -2.34 7.94
CA HIS A 149 4.44 -2.07 7.92
C HIS A 149 4.16 -0.59 8.20
N GLY A 150 4.54 -0.09 9.37
CA GLY A 150 4.31 1.30 9.75
C GLY A 150 5.02 2.31 8.84
N HIS A 151 6.26 1.98 8.36
CA HIS A 151 6.95 2.82 7.38
C HIS A 151 6.10 3.03 6.13
N TYR A 152 5.55 1.97 5.56
CA TYR A 152 4.79 2.06 4.31
C TYR A 152 3.35 2.55 4.47
N GLU A 153 2.83 2.59 5.67
CA GLU A 153 1.59 3.31 5.97
C GLU A 153 1.76 4.83 5.93
N HIS A 154 2.99 5.33 6.18
CA HIS A 154 3.26 6.76 6.34
C HIS A 154 4.33 7.35 5.40
N ALA A 155 5.09 6.54 4.67
CA ALA A 155 6.28 6.98 3.91
C ALA A 155 6.05 8.11 2.89
N ARG A 156 4.81 8.35 2.46
CA ARG A 156 4.39 9.41 1.52
C ARG A 156 3.06 10.02 1.93
N GLY A 157 2.89 10.26 3.22
CA GLY A 157 1.61 10.56 3.83
C GLY A 157 0.85 9.27 4.20
N THR A 158 -0.18 9.42 5.03
CA THR A 158 -1.01 8.29 5.48
C THR A 158 -1.74 7.67 4.30
N VAL A 159 -1.71 6.32 4.19
CA VAL A 159 -2.24 5.59 3.04
C VAL A 159 -3.03 4.36 3.46
N SER A 160 -4.21 4.18 2.87
CA SER A 160 -5.08 3.03 3.06
C SER A 160 -4.90 1.96 1.99
N HIS A 161 -5.19 0.70 2.35
CA HIS A 161 -5.30 -0.44 1.45
C HIS A 161 -6.67 -1.10 1.61
N HIS A 162 -7.55 -0.95 0.62
CA HIS A 162 -8.94 -1.43 0.70
C HIS A 162 -9.15 -2.87 0.19
N GLY A 163 -8.06 -3.66 0.08
CA GLY A 163 -8.14 -5.07 -0.34
C GLY A 163 -8.95 -5.93 0.63
N ARG A 164 -9.99 -6.63 0.15
CA ARG A 164 -10.92 -7.41 0.99
C ARG A 164 -10.22 -8.50 1.79
N LEU A 165 -9.29 -9.24 1.17
CA LEU A 165 -8.57 -10.32 1.84
C LEU A 165 -7.71 -9.79 2.98
N TYR A 166 -6.94 -8.73 2.70
CA TYR A 166 -6.10 -8.09 3.71
C TYR A 166 -6.94 -7.61 4.90
N ASN A 167 -8.01 -6.85 4.64
CA ASN A 167 -8.85 -6.29 5.70
C ASN A 167 -9.59 -7.36 6.52
N ARG A 168 -9.92 -8.51 5.95
CA ARG A 168 -10.42 -9.66 6.73
C ARG A 168 -9.34 -10.26 7.63
N LEU A 169 -8.11 -10.40 7.14
CA LEU A 169 -7.00 -10.99 7.90
C LEU A 169 -6.45 -10.02 8.95
N PHE A 170 -6.49 -8.73 8.69
CA PHE A 170 -5.93 -7.68 9.56
C PHE A 170 -6.99 -6.83 10.26
N LEU A 171 -8.22 -7.33 10.43
CA LEU A 171 -9.29 -6.69 11.20
C LEU A 171 -9.51 -5.22 10.80
N ASN A 172 -9.55 -4.96 9.48
CA ASN A 172 -9.74 -3.64 8.87
C ASN A 172 -8.59 -2.63 9.11
N ASP A 173 -7.41 -3.09 9.49
CA ASP A 173 -6.21 -2.25 9.63
C ASP A 173 -5.86 -1.49 8.34
N GLY A 174 -6.17 -2.06 7.17
CA GLY A 174 -5.95 -1.40 5.88
C GLY A 174 -6.75 -0.10 5.66
N TYR A 175 -7.75 0.20 6.48
CA TYR A 175 -8.45 1.50 6.49
C TYR A 175 -7.69 2.54 7.33
N HIS A 176 -6.40 2.70 7.07
CA HIS A 176 -5.48 3.44 7.91
C HIS A 176 -5.70 4.97 7.88
N VAL A 177 -6.04 5.55 6.72
CA VAL A 177 -6.42 6.98 6.59
C VAL A 177 -7.71 7.25 7.37
N GLU A 178 -8.70 6.37 7.21
CA GLU A 178 -9.99 6.44 7.91
C GLU A 178 -9.81 6.28 9.41
N HIS A 179 -8.86 5.41 9.83
CA HIS A 179 -8.48 5.23 11.22
C HIS A 179 -7.81 6.50 11.79
N HIS A 180 -6.88 7.12 11.07
CA HIS A 180 -6.28 8.40 11.50
C HIS A 180 -7.29 9.52 11.64
N ALA A 181 -8.26 9.59 10.71
CA ALA A 181 -9.35 10.57 10.78
C ALA A 181 -10.29 10.34 11.97
N ARG A 182 -10.49 9.08 12.39
CA ARG A 182 -11.39 8.66 13.49
C ARG A 182 -10.79 7.55 14.32
N SER A 183 -9.68 7.83 15.01
CA SER A 183 -8.91 6.85 15.79
C SER A 183 -9.70 6.20 16.94
N SER A 184 -10.81 6.81 17.36
CA SER A 184 -11.75 6.26 18.34
C SER A 184 -12.86 5.40 17.73
N ALA A 185 -12.96 5.25 16.40
CA ALA A 185 -13.94 4.39 15.76
C ALA A 185 -13.63 2.91 16.05
N HIS A 186 -14.68 2.10 16.23
CA HIS A 186 -14.49 0.65 16.34
C HIS A 186 -14.06 0.08 14.98
N TRP A 187 -13.15 -0.90 14.97
CA TRP A 187 -12.60 -1.47 13.75
C TRP A 187 -13.65 -1.97 12.74
N THR A 188 -14.81 -2.45 13.23
CA THR A 188 -15.93 -2.87 12.37
C THR A 188 -16.64 -1.71 11.67
N GLN A 189 -16.41 -0.47 12.10
CA GLN A 189 -17.02 0.74 11.54
C GLN A 189 -16.12 1.44 10.51
N LEU A 190 -14.84 1.09 10.44
CA LEU A 190 -13.90 1.72 9.51
C LEU A 190 -14.32 1.59 8.03
N PRO A 191 -14.86 0.44 7.56
CA PRO A 191 -15.30 0.30 6.17
C PRO A 191 -16.45 1.22 5.74
N THR A 192 -17.20 1.79 6.71
CA THR A 192 -18.33 2.71 6.46
C THR A 192 -17.93 4.19 6.58
N ALA A 193 -16.65 4.45 6.88
CA ALA A 193 -16.12 5.80 6.93
C ALA A 193 -16.00 6.42 5.52
N ASP A 194 -15.86 7.75 5.48
CA ASP A 194 -15.50 8.44 4.25
C ASP A 194 -14.17 7.89 3.75
N ARG A 195 -14.15 7.45 2.51
CA ARG A 195 -12.99 6.73 1.96
C ARG A 195 -11.83 7.69 1.69
N ALA A 196 -10.64 7.19 1.89
CA ALA A 196 -9.41 7.84 1.47
C ALA A 196 -9.48 8.24 -0.02
N GLY A 197 -8.94 9.41 -0.33
CA GLY A 197 -8.84 9.88 -1.71
C GLY A 197 -7.93 8.97 -2.57
N PRO A 198 -7.99 9.09 -3.91
CA PRO A 198 -7.18 8.25 -4.82
C PRO A 198 -5.68 8.29 -4.53
N TRP A 199 -5.18 9.41 -4.05
CA TRP A 199 -3.76 9.63 -3.71
C TRP A 199 -3.34 9.03 -2.37
N GLN A 200 -4.33 8.72 -1.54
CA GLN A 200 -4.17 8.12 -0.21
C GLN A 200 -4.48 6.62 -0.22
N THR A 201 -4.54 5.99 -1.38
CA THR A 201 -4.82 4.56 -1.51
C THR A 201 -3.69 3.82 -2.22
N SER A 202 -3.40 2.61 -1.76
CA SER A 202 -2.43 1.69 -2.36
C SER A 202 -3.10 0.41 -2.83
N ARG A 203 -2.62 -0.15 -3.96
CA ARG A 203 -3.00 -1.48 -4.43
C ARG A 203 -2.34 -2.61 -3.64
N TRP A 204 -1.25 -2.31 -2.94
CA TRP A 204 -0.48 -3.25 -2.16
C TRP A 204 -0.70 -3.02 -0.67
N PRO A 205 -0.82 -4.09 0.12
CA PRO A 205 -0.84 -3.97 1.57
C PRO A 205 0.49 -3.39 2.08
N PRO A 206 0.53 -2.80 3.29
CA PRO A 206 1.70 -2.06 3.78
C PRO A 206 3.03 -2.78 3.59
N VAL A 207 3.16 -4.02 4.05
CA VAL A 207 4.41 -4.80 3.95
C VAL A 207 4.85 -5.14 2.53
N LEU A 208 3.97 -5.04 1.54
CA LEU A 208 4.27 -5.27 0.13
C LEU A 208 4.35 -3.98 -0.69
N ARG A 209 4.13 -2.79 -0.10
CA ARG A 209 4.18 -1.51 -0.83
C ARG A 209 5.55 -1.19 -1.43
N TRP A 210 6.62 -1.78 -0.92
CA TRP A 210 7.94 -1.68 -1.57
C TRP A 210 7.92 -2.19 -3.02
N LEU A 211 6.96 -3.10 -3.36
CA LEU A 211 6.75 -3.55 -4.74
C LEU A 211 6.31 -2.42 -5.67
N GLU A 212 5.72 -1.34 -5.16
CA GLU A 212 5.42 -0.13 -5.95
C GLU A 212 6.72 0.51 -6.49
N ALA A 213 7.82 0.39 -5.73
CA ALA A 213 9.14 0.87 -6.17
C ALA A 213 9.71 0.03 -7.33
N LEU A 214 9.32 -1.25 -7.44
CA LEU A 214 9.64 -2.11 -8.57
C LEU A 214 8.68 -1.91 -9.76
N GLY A 215 7.58 -1.17 -9.55
CA GLY A 215 6.61 -0.84 -10.58
C GLY A 215 7.09 0.22 -11.58
N LEU A 216 6.14 0.76 -12.36
CA LEU A 216 6.43 1.74 -13.41
C LEU A 216 7.20 2.96 -12.90
N THR A 217 6.81 3.52 -11.75
CA THR A 217 7.47 4.68 -11.14
C THR A 217 8.90 4.36 -10.70
N GLY A 218 9.16 3.15 -10.17
CA GLY A 218 10.50 2.70 -9.81
C GLY A 218 11.40 2.55 -11.02
N LEU A 219 10.88 1.98 -12.10
CA LEU A 219 11.58 1.87 -13.38
C LEU A 219 11.91 3.26 -13.96
N GLU A 220 10.99 4.23 -13.86
CA GLU A 220 11.23 5.60 -14.29
C GLU A 220 12.29 6.28 -13.45
N ARG A 221 12.27 6.16 -12.13
CA ARG A 221 13.34 6.67 -11.25
C ARG A 221 14.69 6.05 -11.57
N LEU A 222 14.72 4.74 -11.87
CA LEU A 222 15.94 4.07 -12.29
C LEU A 222 16.44 4.60 -13.63
N ALA A 223 15.53 4.86 -14.59
CA ALA A 223 15.87 5.48 -15.88
C ALA A 223 16.42 6.91 -15.72
N LEU A 224 15.93 7.67 -14.73
CA LEU A 224 16.47 8.99 -14.41
C LEU A 224 17.92 8.92 -13.90
N ARG A 225 18.26 7.89 -13.12
CA ARG A 225 19.57 7.70 -12.49
C ARG A 225 20.58 6.96 -13.38
N SER A 226 20.11 6.03 -14.23
CA SER A 226 20.95 5.16 -15.04
C SER A 226 20.84 5.48 -16.54
N ARG A 227 21.96 5.90 -17.16
CA ARG A 227 22.03 6.11 -18.62
C ARG A 227 21.81 4.83 -19.40
N VAL A 228 22.24 3.68 -18.89
CA VAL A 228 22.07 2.36 -19.52
C VAL A 228 20.58 1.98 -19.57
N VAL A 229 19.91 2.06 -18.42
CA VAL A 229 18.46 1.76 -18.34
C VAL A 229 17.66 2.71 -19.22
N ARG A 230 17.99 4.00 -19.20
CA ARG A 230 17.34 5.01 -20.04
C ARG A 230 17.49 4.70 -21.54
N ARG A 231 18.70 4.38 -21.99
CA ARG A 231 18.96 3.99 -23.38
C ARG A 231 18.18 2.73 -23.78
N PHE A 232 18.19 1.71 -22.92
CA PHE A 232 17.45 0.47 -23.14
C PHE A 232 15.94 0.74 -23.27
N LEU A 233 15.36 1.53 -22.36
CA LEU A 233 13.93 1.88 -22.39
C LEU A 233 13.56 2.68 -23.66
N LEU A 234 14.38 3.65 -24.04
CA LEU A 234 14.12 4.44 -25.26
C LEU A 234 14.24 3.57 -26.52
N ALA A 235 15.30 2.77 -26.64
CA ALA A 235 15.53 1.93 -27.82
C ALA A 235 14.43 0.88 -28.03
N THR A 236 14.01 0.21 -26.95
CA THR A 236 12.96 -0.80 -27.02
C THR A 236 11.59 -0.20 -27.36
N HIS A 237 11.26 0.97 -26.80
CA HIS A 237 10.02 1.68 -27.13
C HIS A 237 10.06 2.26 -28.54
N GLU A 238 11.16 2.86 -28.95
CA GLU A 238 11.31 3.43 -30.29
C GLU A 238 11.10 2.38 -31.37
N ARG A 239 11.72 1.20 -31.23
CA ARG A 239 11.50 0.07 -32.15
C ARG A 239 10.04 -0.33 -32.20
N ALA A 240 9.39 -0.52 -31.03
CA ALA A 240 8.00 -0.95 -30.96
C ALA A 240 7.04 0.11 -31.55
N PHE A 241 7.27 1.39 -31.32
CA PHE A 241 6.48 2.47 -31.92
C PHE A 241 6.70 2.56 -33.43
N ARG A 242 7.94 2.40 -33.93
CA ARG A 242 8.27 2.37 -35.35
C ARG A 242 7.53 1.23 -36.04
N ASP A 243 7.52 0.04 -35.44
CA ASP A 243 6.80 -1.12 -36.00
C ASP A 243 5.29 -0.93 -35.93
N ALA A 244 4.73 -0.41 -34.84
CA ALA A 244 3.30 -0.18 -34.69
C ALA A 244 2.77 0.93 -35.62
N LEU A 245 3.59 1.94 -35.90
CA LEU A 245 3.20 3.10 -36.73
C LEU A 245 3.72 3.01 -38.19
N ARG A 246 4.22 1.84 -38.61
CA ARG A 246 4.79 1.65 -39.97
C ARG A 246 3.81 2.04 -41.07
N ASP A 247 2.56 1.63 -40.91
CA ASP A 247 1.49 1.85 -41.89
C ASP A 247 0.53 2.96 -41.47
N ALA A 248 0.90 3.78 -40.46
CA ALA A 248 0.16 4.97 -40.11
C ALA A 248 0.61 6.11 -41.04
N GLY A 249 -0.32 6.71 -41.73
CA GLY A 249 -0.09 7.91 -42.55
C GLY A 249 0.43 9.09 -41.74
N PRO A 250 0.34 10.32 -42.23
CA PRO A 250 0.65 11.52 -41.44
C PRO A 250 -0.13 11.55 -40.12
N LEU A 251 0.53 11.96 -39.05
CA LEU A 251 -0.04 12.13 -37.73
C LEU A 251 0.25 13.57 -37.30
N ASP A 252 -0.73 14.45 -37.49
CA ASP A 252 -0.53 15.88 -37.26
C ASP A 252 -0.69 16.21 -35.77
N ARG A 253 -1.64 15.57 -35.09
CA ARG A 253 -1.95 15.83 -33.68
C ARG A 253 -2.02 14.55 -32.84
N VAL A 254 -1.14 14.43 -31.87
CA VAL A 254 -0.98 13.21 -31.07
C VAL A 254 -1.14 13.50 -29.58
N ALA A 255 -2.06 12.77 -28.91
CA ALA A 255 -2.18 12.82 -27.46
C ALA A 255 -1.40 11.70 -26.79
N VAL A 256 -0.61 12.05 -25.76
CA VAL A 256 0.06 11.11 -24.86
C VAL A 256 -0.56 11.24 -23.48
N ILE A 257 -1.26 10.19 -23.06
CA ILE A 257 -1.91 10.17 -21.75
C ILE A 257 -0.89 9.72 -20.70
N GLY A 258 -0.65 10.58 -19.70
CA GLY A 258 0.36 10.35 -18.67
C GLY A 258 1.79 10.64 -19.15
N GLY A 259 2.39 11.72 -18.65
CA GLY A 259 3.79 12.06 -18.90
C GLY A 259 4.76 11.22 -18.09
N GLY A 260 4.35 10.84 -16.87
CA GLY A 260 5.20 10.18 -15.90
C GLY A 260 6.39 11.04 -15.46
N LEU A 261 7.27 10.48 -14.65
CA LEU A 261 8.53 11.13 -14.26
C LEU A 261 9.56 11.15 -15.39
N PHE A 262 9.45 10.21 -16.32
CA PHE A 262 10.30 10.08 -17.50
C PHE A 262 9.43 9.96 -18.76
N PRO A 263 9.27 11.04 -19.56
CA PRO A 263 8.33 11.13 -20.67
C PRO A 263 8.82 10.37 -21.92
N ARG A 264 9.15 9.09 -21.76
CA ARG A 264 9.76 8.24 -22.82
C ARG A 264 8.92 8.17 -24.10
N THR A 265 7.58 8.11 -23.98
CA THR A 265 6.68 8.06 -25.13
C THR A 265 6.78 9.35 -25.95
N VAL A 266 6.79 10.50 -25.28
CA VAL A 266 6.95 11.82 -25.93
C VAL A 266 8.30 11.91 -26.64
N LEU A 267 9.39 11.51 -25.94
CA LEU A 267 10.74 11.52 -26.50
C LEU A 267 10.86 10.61 -27.73
N VAL A 268 10.21 9.46 -27.72
CA VAL A 268 10.18 8.52 -28.85
C VAL A 268 9.36 9.10 -30.00
N LEU A 269 8.15 9.59 -29.73
CA LEU A 269 7.27 10.18 -30.77
C LEU A 269 7.90 11.39 -31.40
N ARG A 270 8.56 12.27 -30.64
CA ARG A 270 9.28 13.43 -31.17
C ARG A 270 10.39 13.05 -32.17
N ARG A 271 11.05 11.89 -31.97
CA ARG A 271 12.04 11.35 -32.91
C ARG A 271 11.42 10.73 -34.15
N LEU A 272 10.29 10.02 -33.99
CA LEU A 272 9.64 9.30 -35.09
C LEU A 272 8.72 10.19 -35.92
N ARG A 273 8.19 11.25 -35.33
CA ARG A 273 7.24 12.21 -35.96
C ARG A 273 7.63 13.63 -35.46
N PRO A 274 8.71 14.20 -35.99
CA PRO A 274 9.19 15.52 -35.52
C PRO A 274 8.21 16.65 -35.74
N ASP A 275 7.40 16.55 -36.83
CA ASP A 275 6.45 17.57 -37.22
C ASP A 275 5.09 17.47 -36.51
N ALA A 276 4.82 16.38 -35.81
CA ALA A 276 3.56 16.20 -35.09
C ALA A 276 3.43 17.15 -33.90
N SER A 277 2.26 17.74 -33.74
CA SER A 277 1.89 18.46 -32.50
C SER A 277 1.60 17.45 -31.39
N LEU A 278 2.42 17.47 -30.33
CA LEU A 278 2.25 16.54 -29.21
C LEU A 278 1.56 17.24 -28.03
N VAL A 279 0.53 16.59 -27.50
CA VAL A 279 -0.19 17.04 -26.30
C VAL A 279 -0.05 15.97 -25.23
N VAL A 280 0.50 16.34 -24.06
CA VAL A 280 0.59 15.45 -22.88
C VAL A 280 -0.52 15.81 -21.91
N ILE A 281 -1.37 14.84 -21.57
CA ILE A 281 -2.46 15.01 -20.60
C ILE A 281 -2.15 14.12 -19.41
N ASP A 282 -1.81 14.72 -18.27
CA ASP A 282 -1.51 14.01 -17.02
C ASP A 282 -2.22 14.68 -15.85
N ALA A 283 -2.92 13.89 -15.05
CA ALA A 283 -3.62 14.38 -13.87
C ALA A 283 -2.68 14.79 -12.72
N ASN A 284 -1.43 14.35 -12.77
CA ASN A 284 -0.44 14.65 -11.73
C ASN A 284 0.45 15.85 -12.13
N PRO A 285 0.35 17.00 -11.43
CA PRO A 285 1.16 18.18 -11.74
C PRO A 285 2.67 17.94 -11.61
N ASP A 286 3.10 17.06 -10.68
CA ASP A 286 4.53 16.74 -10.51
C ASP A 286 5.09 15.99 -11.71
N HIS A 287 4.29 15.13 -12.36
CA HIS A 287 4.65 14.46 -13.60
C HIS A 287 4.80 15.46 -14.74
N VAL A 288 3.86 16.39 -14.86
CA VAL A 288 3.93 17.47 -15.87
C VAL A 288 5.19 18.32 -15.66
N GLN A 289 5.47 18.72 -14.42
CA GLN A 289 6.67 19.48 -14.10
C GLN A 289 7.97 18.69 -14.38
N ALA A 290 7.98 17.40 -14.05
CA ALA A 290 9.12 16.53 -14.33
C ALA A 290 9.34 16.35 -15.84
N ALA A 291 8.27 16.13 -16.62
CA ALA A 291 8.34 15.92 -18.05
C ALA A 291 8.85 17.15 -18.82
N ARG A 292 8.50 18.35 -18.38
CA ARG A 292 8.99 19.63 -18.98
C ARG A 292 10.50 19.82 -18.87
N ARG A 293 11.20 19.11 -17.99
CA ARG A 293 12.67 19.18 -17.86
C ARG A 293 13.43 18.45 -18.97
N PHE A 294 12.71 17.70 -19.81
CA PHE A 294 13.30 16.96 -20.91
C PHE A 294 13.20 17.75 -22.24
N PRO A 295 14.08 17.44 -23.21
CA PRO A 295 14.04 18.08 -24.53
C PRO A 295 12.89 17.50 -25.36
N VAL A 296 11.65 17.86 -25.01
CA VAL A 296 10.42 17.38 -25.65
C VAL A 296 9.92 18.28 -26.78
N GLY A 297 10.69 19.35 -27.10
CA GLY A 297 10.33 20.30 -28.16
C GLY A 297 9.04 21.07 -27.82
N ASP A 298 8.36 21.53 -28.85
CA ASP A 298 7.06 22.22 -28.72
C ASP A 298 5.94 21.19 -28.40
N THR A 299 5.88 20.83 -27.11
CA THR A 299 4.89 19.88 -26.59
C THR A 299 3.98 20.61 -25.62
N GLU A 300 2.67 20.57 -25.90
CA GLU A 300 1.65 21.09 -24.99
C GLU A 300 1.49 20.17 -23.77
N PHE A 301 1.36 20.74 -22.57
CA PHE A 301 1.13 19.98 -21.34
C PHE A 301 -0.16 20.44 -20.67
N VAL A 302 -1.11 19.52 -20.52
CA VAL A 302 -2.41 19.73 -19.89
C VAL A 302 -2.44 18.98 -18.57
N THR A 303 -2.63 19.69 -17.46
CA THR A 303 -2.80 19.07 -16.13
C THR A 303 -4.28 18.78 -15.91
N ALA A 304 -4.73 17.59 -16.35
CA ALA A 304 -6.11 17.14 -16.22
C ALA A 304 -6.20 15.62 -16.23
N ALA A 305 -7.29 15.08 -15.68
CA ALA A 305 -7.67 13.70 -15.92
C ALA A 305 -8.12 13.56 -17.39
N TYR A 306 -7.64 12.51 -18.06
CA TYR A 306 -8.03 12.25 -19.44
C TYR A 306 -9.50 11.83 -19.52
N ASP A 307 -10.26 12.53 -20.33
CA ASP A 307 -11.65 12.25 -20.67
C ASP A 307 -11.77 12.16 -22.20
N PRO A 308 -12.06 10.98 -22.79
CA PRO A 308 -12.20 10.82 -24.23
C PRO A 308 -13.26 11.71 -24.88
N GLY A 309 -14.30 12.09 -24.12
CA GLY A 309 -15.38 12.95 -24.61
C GLY A 309 -15.00 14.44 -24.68
N ARG A 310 -14.02 14.87 -23.89
CA ARG A 310 -13.55 16.27 -23.86
C ARG A 310 -12.26 16.50 -24.63
N HIS A 311 -11.37 15.51 -24.62
CA HIS A 311 -10.06 15.58 -25.28
C HIS A 311 -10.13 14.90 -26.65
N THR A 312 -10.61 15.62 -27.62
CA THR A 312 -10.89 15.12 -28.99
C THR A 312 -10.00 15.80 -30.05
N GLY A 313 -10.12 15.38 -31.29
CA GLY A 313 -9.40 15.97 -32.43
C GLY A 313 -7.93 15.55 -32.52
N PHE A 314 -7.59 14.33 -32.10
CA PHE A 314 -6.29 13.72 -32.27
C PHE A 314 -6.32 12.65 -33.35
N ASP A 315 -5.24 12.51 -34.10
CA ASP A 315 -5.03 11.42 -35.05
C ASP A 315 -4.60 10.14 -34.36
N LEU A 316 -3.81 10.30 -33.26
CA LEU A 316 -3.33 9.21 -32.44
C LEU A 316 -3.49 9.56 -30.94
N VAL A 317 -4.03 8.61 -30.20
CA VAL A 317 -4.02 8.64 -28.71
C VAL A 317 -3.17 7.49 -28.19
N VAL A 318 -2.25 7.79 -27.27
CA VAL A 318 -1.39 6.80 -26.61
C VAL A 318 -1.78 6.66 -25.16
N ILE A 319 -2.25 5.47 -24.78
CA ILE A 319 -2.68 5.14 -23.42
C ILE A 319 -1.55 4.39 -22.67
N PRO A 320 -1.10 4.88 -21.50
CA PRO A 320 -0.04 4.23 -20.75
C PRO A 320 -0.54 2.98 -20.02
N LEU A 321 0.40 2.15 -19.58
CA LEU A 321 0.10 0.99 -18.73
C LEU A 321 -0.54 1.39 -17.37
N ALA A 322 -0.22 2.59 -16.86
CA ALA A 322 -0.73 3.15 -15.61
C ALA A 322 -2.15 3.74 -15.71
N TYR A 323 -2.77 3.76 -16.90
CA TYR A 323 -4.11 4.31 -17.05
C TYR A 323 -5.16 3.58 -16.20
N VAL A 324 -5.93 4.34 -15.43
CA VAL A 324 -6.88 3.83 -14.42
C VAL A 324 -8.33 3.77 -14.93
N GLY A 325 -8.63 4.37 -16.09
CA GLY A 325 -9.97 4.36 -16.70
C GLY A 325 -10.37 3.01 -17.30
N ASP A 326 -11.59 2.96 -17.84
CA ASP A 326 -12.11 1.76 -18.53
C ASP A 326 -11.35 1.50 -19.82
N ARG A 327 -10.43 0.55 -19.77
CA ARG A 327 -9.64 0.14 -20.92
C ARG A 327 -10.44 -0.65 -21.95
N ALA A 328 -11.47 -1.39 -21.54
CA ALA A 328 -12.28 -2.17 -22.45
C ALA A 328 -13.02 -1.23 -23.41
N ARG A 329 -13.63 -0.20 -22.86
CA ARG A 329 -14.31 0.83 -23.63
C ARG A 329 -13.39 1.51 -24.67
N LEU A 330 -12.12 1.74 -24.34
CA LEU A 330 -11.17 2.33 -25.30
C LEU A 330 -10.87 1.43 -26.50
N TYR A 331 -10.97 0.10 -26.33
CA TYR A 331 -10.82 -0.83 -27.44
C TYR A 331 -12.09 -0.94 -28.27
N ASP A 332 -13.26 -0.82 -27.65
CA ASP A 332 -14.57 -0.95 -28.32
C ASP A 332 -14.97 0.35 -29.05
N ASP A 333 -14.61 1.52 -28.45
CA ASP A 333 -14.84 2.85 -29.03
C ASP A 333 -13.55 3.69 -28.94
N PRO A 334 -12.63 3.55 -29.91
CA PRO A 334 -11.36 4.26 -29.92
C PRO A 334 -11.56 5.78 -30.02
N PRO A 335 -10.88 6.59 -29.15
CA PRO A 335 -11.06 8.05 -29.12
C PRO A 335 -10.39 8.79 -30.28
N ALA A 336 -9.70 8.09 -31.18
CA ALA A 336 -9.01 8.65 -32.35
C ALA A 336 -8.91 7.60 -33.45
N PRO A 337 -8.62 7.99 -34.72
CA PRO A 337 -8.38 7.07 -35.84
C PRO A 337 -7.33 5.99 -35.51
N PHE A 338 -6.29 6.37 -34.78
CA PHE A 338 -5.31 5.44 -34.24
C PHE A 338 -5.28 5.50 -32.71
N LEU A 339 -5.29 4.34 -32.08
CA LEU A 339 -5.11 4.19 -30.63
C LEU A 339 -3.98 3.20 -30.35
N ILE A 340 -2.97 3.62 -29.59
CA ILE A 340 -1.94 2.75 -29.06
C ILE A 340 -2.16 2.58 -27.56
N VAL A 341 -2.31 1.32 -27.13
CA VAL A 341 -2.46 0.99 -25.70
C VAL A 341 -1.24 0.19 -25.26
N HIS A 342 -0.50 0.74 -24.29
CA HIS A 342 0.51 -0.03 -23.58
C HIS A 342 -0.16 -1.10 -22.74
N ASP A 343 0.24 -2.37 -22.91
CA ASP A 343 -0.35 -3.48 -22.15
C ASP A 343 0.72 -4.52 -21.78
N TRP A 344 0.31 -5.54 -21.01
CA TRP A 344 1.15 -6.68 -20.72
C TRP A 344 1.29 -7.60 -21.92
N LEU A 345 2.39 -8.31 -22.03
CA LEU A 345 2.74 -9.16 -23.16
C LEU A 345 1.64 -10.17 -23.52
N TRP A 346 0.97 -10.74 -22.52
CA TRP A 346 -0.12 -11.73 -22.67
C TRP A 346 -1.48 -11.13 -23.02
N ARG A 347 -1.65 -9.80 -22.93
CA ARG A 347 -2.90 -9.10 -23.27
C ARG A 347 -2.86 -8.57 -24.69
N ARG A 348 -2.90 -9.48 -25.64
CA ARG A 348 -3.00 -9.10 -27.06
C ARG A 348 -4.43 -8.71 -27.40
N ARG A 349 -4.63 -7.48 -27.82
CA ARG A 349 -5.92 -6.92 -28.28
C ARG A 349 -5.71 -5.99 -29.48
N GLY A 350 -6.80 -5.75 -30.27
CA GLY A 350 -6.75 -4.92 -31.49
C GLY A 350 -6.18 -5.65 -32.68
N GLY A 351 -6.18 -4.97 -33.82
CA GLY A 351 -5.79 -5.51 -35.15
C GLY A 351 -4.27 -5.55 -35.39
N GLY A 352 -3.45 -5.00 -34.47
CA GLY A 352 -2.01 -4.91 -34.66
C GLY A 352 -1.26 -4.67 -33.35
N GLY A 353 0.03 -4.38 -33.45
CA GLY A 353 0.87 -3.99 -32.33
C GLY A 353 2.26 -4.62 -32.37
N ALA A 354 3.09 -4.23 -31.42
CA ALA A 354 4.49 -4.65 -31.32
C ALA A 354 4.89 -5.01 -29.88
N VAL A 355 5.86 -5.92 -29.74
CA VAL A 355 6.47 -6.22 -28.44
C VAL A 355 7.49 -5.13 -28.12
N VAL A 356 7.30 -4.47 -26.96
CA VAL A 356 8.26 -3.48 -26.46
C VAL A 356 9.48 -4.20 -25.89
N SER A 357 9.23 -5.15 -24.97
CA SER A 357 10.30 -5.89 -24.33
C SER A 357 9.76 -7.16 -23.65
N PHE A 358 10.39 -8.29 -23.87
CA PHE A 358 10.13 -9.53 -23.14
C PHE A 358 10.58 -9.40 -21.68
N LEU A 359 11.73 -8.74 -21.43
CA LEU A 359 12.22 -8.50 -20.06
C LEU A 359 11.25 -7.67 -19.20
N LEU A 360 10.60 -6.69 -19.80
CA LEU A 360 9.61 -5.84 -19.12
C LEU A 360 8.18 -6.37 -19.23
N LEU A 361 8.00 -7.50 -19.91
CA LEU A 361 6.70 -8.13 -20.20
C LEU A 361 5.69 -7.16 -20.84
N LYS A 362 6.16 -6.23 -21.69
CA LYS A 362 5.37 -5.14 -22.26
C LYS A 362 5.20 -5.24 -23.76
N ARG A 363 4.03 -4.82 -24.20
CA ARG A 363 3.66 -4.67 -25.63
C ARG A 363 2.91 -3.36 -25.87
N LEU A 364 2.82 -2.98 -27.14
CA LEU A 364 1.85 -2.03 -27.67
C LEU A 364 0.76 -2.80 -28.37
N ASN A 365 -0.48 -2.47 -28.13
CA ASN A 365 -1.63 -2.88 -28.95
C ASN A 365 -2.03 -1.68 -29.81
N LEU A 366 -2.22 -1.91 -31.11
CA LEU A 366 -2.71 -0.90 -32.06
C LEU A 366 -4.16 -1.20 -32.43
N VAL A 367 -5.00 -0.20 -32.29
CA VAL A 367 -6.38 -0.21 -32.79
C VAL A 367 -6.51 0.84 -33.86
N LYS A 368 -7.10 0.48 -34.99
CA LYS A 368 -7.47 1.39 -36.08
C LYS A 368 -9.00 1.48 -36.06
N ARG A 369 -9.54 2.68 -36.13
CA ARG A 369 -10.97 2.96 -36.24
C ARG A 369 -11.38 2.88 -37.68
#